data_b883d008d0ddf3f404ba0739565a84a3
#
_entry.id   b883d008d0ddf3f404ba0739565a84a3
#
_cell.length_a   1.000
_cell.length_b   1.000
_cell.length_c   1.000
_cell.angle_alpha   90.00
_cell.angle_beta   90.00
_cell.angle_gamma   90.00
#
_symmetry.space_group_name_H-M   'P 1'
#
loop_
_entity.id
_entity.type
_entity.pdbx_description
1 polymer ?
#
loop_
_entity_poly.entity_id
_entity_poly.type
_entity_poly.pdbx_seq_one_letter_code
_entity_poly.pdbx_strand_id
1 'polypeptide(L)' 'MMKIKTKKLAAGDYVTTNTNTTYYISKSYDGSNTWTLCDESYDKGMYGGHFSIWDTKKDCLEIVAEKERGA' A
#
# COMPACT_ATOMS: atom_id res chain seq x y z
N MET A 1 -12.99 10.36 9.53
CA MET A 1 -11.89 9.44 9.17
C MET A 1 -12.00 9.05 7.71
N MET A 2 -10.93 9.18 6.96
CA MET A 2 -10.92 8.83 5.55
C MET A 2 -10.99 7.32 5.35
N LYS A 3 -11.89 6.87 4.50
CA LYS A 3 -11.96 5.46 4.14
C LYS A 3 -11.20 5.25 2.84
N ILE A 4 -10.15 4.44 2.89
CA ILE A 4 -9.34 4.16 1.72
C ILE A 4 -10.03 3.08 0.90
N LYS A 5 -10.22 3.36 -0.39
CA LYS A 5 -10.80 2.41 -1.32
C LYS A 5 -9.70 1.81 -2.19
N THR A 6 -9.83 0.54 -2.49
CA THR A 6 -8.85 -0.17 -3.29
C THR A 6 -9.50 -0.93 -4.42
N LYS A 7 -8.70 -1.21 -5.45
CA LYS A 7 -9.08 -2.05 -6.56
C LYS A 7 -8.14 -3.25 -6.60
N LYS A 8 -8.70 -4.43 -6.72
CA LYS A 8 -7.90 -5.65 -6.82
C LYS A 8 -7.31 -5.76 -8.21
N LEU A 9 -6.00 -5.89 -8.30
CA LEU A 9 -5.30 -6.05 -9.57
C LEU A 9 -5.07 -7.52 -9.90
N ALA A 10 -4.74 -8.31 -8.87
CA ALA A 10 -4.52 -9.75 -8.99
C ALA A 10 -4.67 -10.33 -7.60
N ALA A 11 -4.59 -11.65 -7.47
CA ALA A 11 -4.68 -12.28 -6.16
C ALA A 11 -3.60 -11.72 -5.24
N GLY A 12 -4.00 -11.07 -4.15
CA GLY A 12 -3.08 -10.47 -3.20
C GLY A 12 -2.51 -9.12 -3.59
N ASP A 13 -2.89 -8.56 -4.73
CA ASP A 13 -2.39 -7.27 -5.19
C ASP A 13 -3.52 -6.26 -5.30
N TYR A 14 -3.33 -5.10 -4.66
CA TYR A 14 -4.34 -4.04 -4.61
C TYR A 14 -3.70 -2.68 -4.88
N VAL A 15 -4.50 -1.76 -5.40
CA VAL A 15 -4.08 -0.38 -5.62
C VAL A 15 -5.15 0.54 -5.05
N THR A 16 -4.73 1.67 -4.46
CA THR A 16 -5.70 2.65 -3.94
C THR A 16 -6.31 3.44 -5.08
N THR A 17 -7.58 3.81 -4.93
CA THR A 17 -8.32 4.49 -5.99
C THR A 17 -8.81 5.89 -5.61
N ASN A 18 -8.78 6.23 -4.32
CA ASN A 18 -9.32 7.51 -3.85
C ASN A 18 -8.30 8.34 -3.09
N THR A 19 -7.01 8.14 -3.39
CA THR A 19 -5.92 8.84 -2.71
C THR A 19 -5.20 9.79 -3.68
N ASN A 20 -4.57 10.83 -3.14
CA ASN A 20 -3.79 11.77 -3.94
C ASN A 20 -2.54 11.10 -4.50
N THR A 21 -1.91 10.26 -3.70
CA THR A 21 -0.77 9.46 -4.13
C THR A 21 -1.24 8.02 -4.30
N THR A 22 -0.84 7.38 -5.39
CA THR A 22 -1.21 5.99 -5.62
C THR A 22 -0.34 5.08 -4.76
N TYR A 23 -0.98 4.19 -4.02
CA TYR A 23 -0.31 3.22 -3.16
C TYR A 23 -0.64 1.81 -3.65
N TYR A 24 0.36 0.94 -3.56
CA TYR A 24 0.22 -0.46 -3.93
C TYR A 24 0.37 -1.32 -2.69
N ILE A 25 -0.56 -2.23 -2.48
CA ILE A 25 -0.60 -3.10 -1.32
C ILE A 25 -0.54 -4.53 -1.83
N SER A 26 0.49 -5.26 -1.46
CA SER A 26 0.72 -6.61 -1.96
C SER A 26 0.97 -7.58 -0.82
N LYS A 27 0.38 -8.75 -0.91
CA LYS A 27 0.65 -9.81 0.05
C LYS A 27 2.00 -10.44 -0.27
N SER A 28 2.81 -10.63 0.76
CA SER A 28 4.12 -11.25 0.60
C SER A 28 3.98 -12.72 0.19
N TYR A 29 4.84 -13.15 -0.72
CA TYR A 29 4.79 -14.51 -1.25
C TYR A 29 5.82 -15.44 -0.61
N ASP A 30 6.51 -14.97 0.42
CA ASP A 30 7.56 -15.75 1.07
C ASP A 30 7.04 -16.58 2.25
N GLY A 31 5.73 -16.65 2.43
CA GLY A 31 5.13 -17.40 3.51
C GLY A 31 5.07 -16.68 4.85
N SER A 32 5.49 -15.42 4.90
CA SER A 32 5.52 -14.67 6.16
C SER A 32 4.18 -14.12 6.59
N ASN A 33 3.14 -14.21 5.75
CA ASN A 33 1.80 -13.65 6.02
C ASN A 33 1.80 -12.14 6.26
N THR A 34 2.77 -11.46 5.73
CA THR A 34 2.85 -10.00 5.85
C THR A 34 2.37 -9.34 4.56
N TRP A 35 2.14 -8.03 4.64
CA TRP A 35 1.71 -7.23 3.52
C TRP A 35 2.71 -6.10 3.28
N THR A 36 3.00 -5.84 2.03
CA THR A 36 3.91 -4.78 1.65
C THR A 36 3.10 -3.60 1.14
N LEU A 37 3.41 -2.42 1.68
CA LEU A 37 2.83 -1.16 1.22
C LEU A 37 3.92 -0.35 0.55
N CYS A 38 3.68 0.05 -0.69
CA CYS A 38 4.61 0.95 -1.38
C CYS A 38 3.82 2.02 -2.13
N ASP A 39 4.47 3.14 -2.38
CA ASP A 39 3.85 4.21 -3.15
C ASP A 39 4.38 4.18 -4.58
N GLU A 40 3.82 5.07 -5.42
CA GLU A 40 4.17 5.10 -6.83
C GLU A 40 5.63 5.49 -7.09
N SER A 41 6.29 6.12 -6.12
CA SER A 41 7.69 6.50 -6.30
C SER A 41 8.64 5.31 -6.08
N TYR A 42 8.17 4.25 -5.45
CA TYR A 42 8.97 3.04 -5.24
C TYR A 42 9.07 2.19 -6.50
N ASP A 43 8.12 2.34 -7.40
CA ASP A 43 7.99 1.52 -8.58
C ASP A 43 9.18 1.69 -9.53
N LYS A 44 9.38 0.69 -10.41
CA LYS A 44 10.37 0.74 -11.49
C LYS A 44 11.81 0.74 -11.03
N GLY A 45 12.07 0.21 -9.84
CA GLY A 45 13.43 0.11 -9.34
C GLY A 45 14.08 1.43 -8.97
N MET A 46 13.29 2.45 -8.77
CA MET A 46 13.80 3.74 -8.32
C MET A 46 14.23 3.66 -6.87
N TYR A 47 15.44 4.08 -6.58
CA TYR A 47 15.91 4.18 -5.21
C TYR A 47 15.28 5.40 -4.56
N GLY A 48 14.89 5.26 -3.31
CA GLY A 48 14.29 6.36 -2.57
C GLY A 48 12.79 6.32 -2.46
N GLY A 49 12.14 5.37 -3.14
CA GLY A 49 10.72 5.15 -2.94
C GLY A 49 10.47 4.59 -1.54
N HIS A 50 9.25 4.77 -1.06
CA HIS A 50 8.89 4.31 0.28
C HIS A 50 8.13 3.00 0.23
N PHE A 51 8.60 2.03 1.02
CA PHE A 51 7.82 0.84 1.25
C PHE A 51 7.89 0.47 2.72
N SER A 52 6.88 -0.24 3.18
CA SER A 52 6.84 -0.74 4.55
C SER A 52 6.15 -2.09 4.57
N ILE A 53 6.43 -2.88 5.60
CA ILE A 53 5.86 -4.21 5.75
C ILE A 53 4.99 -4.22 6.98
N TRP A 54 3.76 -4.71 6.84
CA TRP A 54 2.76 -4.70 7.90
C TRP A 54 2.14 -6.08 8.04
N ASP A 55 1.56 -6.35 9.21
CA ASP A 55 0.99 -7.67 9.50
C ASP A 55 -0.29 -7.94 8.71
N THR A 56 -1.09 -6.91 8.44
CA THR A 56 -2.36 -7.08 7.75
C THR A 56 -2.57 -6.01 6.69
N LYS A 57 -3.48 -6.32 5.76
CA LYS A 57 -3.91 -5.33 4.76
C LYS A 57 -4.53 -4.12 5.45
N LYS A 58 -5.26 -4.34 6.54
CA LYS A 58 -5.89 -3.26 7.30
C LYS A 58 -4.85 -2.28 7.83
N ASP A 59 -3.71 -2.80 8.31
CA ASP A 59 -2.62 -1.95 8.77
C ASP A 59 -2.11 -1.07 7.64
N CYS A 60 -1.95 -1.63 6.44
CA CYS A 60 -1.53 -0.85 5.28
C CYS A 60 -2.51 0.28 4.99
N LEU A 61 -3.81 0.00 5.02
CA LEU A 61 -4.83 1.00 4.75
C LEU A 61 -4.83 2.10 5.80
N GLU A 62 -4.59 1.77 7.06
CA GLU A 62 -4.51 2.76 8.12
C GLU A 62 -3.32 3.70 7.91
N ILE A 63 -2.19 3.16 7.49
CA ILE A 63 -1.00 3.98 7.20
C ILE A 63 -1.26 4.89 6.01
N VAL A 64 -1.91 4.39 4.96
CA VAL A 64 -2.27 5.20 3.82
C VAL A 64 -3.16 6.36 4.25
N ALA A 65 -4.17 6.09 5.08
CA ALA A 65 -5.07 7.14 5.57
C ALA A 65 -4.31 8.22 6.34
N GLU A 66 -3.34 7.83 7.16
CA GLU A 66 -2.52 8.79 7.89
C GLU A 66 -1.68 9.64 6.96
N LYS A 67 -1.07 9.04 5.95
CA LYS A 67 -0.25 9.78 5.00
C LYS A 67 -1.08 10.77 4.19
N GLU A 68 -2.28 10.37 3.76
CA GLU A 68 -3.16 11.24 3.01
C GLU A 68 -3.69 12.39 3.86
N ARG A 69 -3.95 12.13 5.13
CA ARG A 69 -4.42 13.16 6.04
C ARG A 69 -3.34 14.18 6.36
N GLY A 70 -2.08 13.75 6.42
CA GLY A 70 -0.95 14.62 6.71
C GLY A 70 -0.40 15.36 5.50
N ALA A 71 -0.91 15.05 4.33
CA ALA A 71 -0.41 15.64 3.09
C ALA A 71 -0.96 17.06 2.86
#